data_e385605582b599cbb6fcde57626816b8
#
_entry.id   e385605582b599cbb6fcde57626816b8
#
_cell.length_a   1.000
_cell.length_b   1.000
_cell.length_c   1.000
_cell.angle_alpha   90.00
_cell.angle_beta   90.00
_cell.angle_gamma   90.00
#
_symmetry.space_group_name_H-M   'P 1'
#
loop_
_entity.id
_entity.type
_entity.pdbx_description
1 polymer ?
#
loop_
_entity_poly.entity_id
_entity_poly.type
_entity_poly.pdbx_seq_one_letter_code
_entity_poly.pdbx_strand_id
1 'polypeptide(L)'
;MKRRVRAFSVAAAVAAVALGACAAPAPQGDEAPEKVFFLLPNTTTTRFVERDEPLFTDFLELFAPEAAVTVRNAEGDPARQQSQVESAIAEGASVLVLISTDARFSGGALTAAGEANVPVVLYDHDAVDGPADVQVIFDPLEVGRRQGSRAADLIAAMPGDGVKIARVEGNFGEYGTRQFRLGQDEYLQPLADSGKIRVVCETAIDDWDPAGGQAFAEECLARENNDIALFVTMNDDLAGGIVAALAGRGLAGRIPVTGGQDANLAALQLIAQGTLDNTIFKNLSDQAKVAAQLTTSILHGDGISEEMVNGTIDNQYMAVPTVFLPVQNITKDNLDVVVNSGFYTWQQICAPDPASAVCGDHS
;
A
#
# COMPACT_ATOMS: atom_id res chain seq x y z
N MET A 1 22.32 65.90 81.23
CA MET A 1 23.46 65.00 81.50
C MET A 1 23.26 63.74 80.67
N LYS A 2 24.01 63.54 79.61
CA LYS A 2 23.86 62.42 78.64
C LYS A 2 25.11 61.57 78.74
N ARG A 3 24.98 60.32 79.21
CA ARG A 3 26.04 59.30 79.15
C ARG A 3 25.98 58.52 77.85
N ARG A 4 27.06 58.57 77.11
CA ARG A 4 27.29 57.72 75.92
C ARG A 4 27.82 56.35 76.38
N VAL A 5 27.18 55.28 75.97
CA VAL A 5 27.69 53.94 76.09
C VAL A 5 28.23 53.51 74.69
N ARG A 6 29.48 53.14 74.66
CA ARG A 6 30.14 52.60 73.45
C ARG A 6 29.89 51.06 73.41
N ALA A 7 29.34 50.63 72.35
CA ALA A 7 29.22 49.19 72.03
C ALA A 7 30.43 48.72 71.21
N PHE A 8 31.09 47.69 71.67
CA PHE A 8 32.14 46.96 70.94
C PHE A 8 31.49 45.91 70.06
N SER A 9 31.75 45.95 68.73
CA SER A 9 31.35 44.96 67.81
C SER A 9 32.46 43.96 67.69
N VAL A 10 32.17 42.66 68.00
CA VAL A 10 33.03 41.52 67.77
C VAL A 10 32.61 40.95 66.39
N ALA A 11 33.48 40.99 65.42
CA ALA A 11 33.29 40.35 64.14
C ALA A 11 33.66 38.86 64.23
N ALA A 12 32.65 37.96 64.11
CA ALA A 12 32.86 36.53 63.96
C ALA A 12 32.95 36.20 62.49
N ALA A 13 34.12 35.75 61.99
CA ALA A 13 34.30 35.24 60.66
C ALA A 13 33.76 33.80 60.61
N VAL A 14 32.67 33.58 59.85
CA VAL A 14 32.17 32.26 59.51
C VAL A 14 32.82 31.80 58.23
N ALA A 15 33.68 30.81 58.27
CA ALA A 15 34.23 30.13 57.10
C ALA A 15 33.15 29.18 56.51
N ALA A 16 32.58 29.52 55.37
CA ALA A 16 31.68 28.63 54.62
C ALA A 16 32.53 27.60 53.88
N VAL A 17 32.51 26.35 54.33
CA VAL A 17 33.03 25.20 53.60
C VAL A 17 31.98 24.84 52.53
N ALA A 18 32.26 25.13 51.25
CA ALA A 18 31.46 24.69 50.14
C ALA A 18 31.70 23.18 49.92
N LEU A 19 30.79 22.34 50.38
CA LEU A 19 30.67 20.95 50.01
C LEU A 19 30.15 20.90 48.55
N GLY A 20 31.04 20.72 47.58
CA GLY A 20 30.69 20.39 46.21
C GLY A 20 30.05 19.00 46.20
N ALA A 21 28.73 18.96 46.20
CA ALA A 21 28.00 17.74 45.86
C ALA A 21 28.18 17.51 44.39
N CYS A 22 28.99 16.52 43.98
CA CYS A 22 28.91 15.90 42.65
C CYS A 22 27.49 15.32 42.55
N ALA A 23 26.58 16.06 41.92
CA ALA A 23 25.33 15.48 41.48
C ALA A 23 25.68 14.44 40.40
N ALA A 24 25.55 13.17 40.71
CA ALA A 24 25.52 12.14 39.71
C ALA A 24 24.39 12.48 38.72
N PRO A 25 24.60 12.28 37.40
CA PRO A 25 23.50 12.44 36.45
C PRO A 25 22.37 11.52 36.93
N ALA A 26 21.15 12.06 36.97
CA ALA A 26 19.97 11.26 37.25
C ALA A 26 19.96 10.11 36.24
N PRO A 27 19.60 8.90 36.65
CA PRO A 27 19.40 7.81 35.69
C PRO A 27 18.40 8.33 34.66
N GLN A 28 18.78 8.29 33.38
CA GLN A 28 17.81 8.45 32.28
C GLN A 28 16.77 7.36 32.54
N GLY A 29 15.56 7.76 32.94
CA GLY A 29 14.47 6.82 33.08
C GLY A 29 14.31 6.11 31.74
N ASP A 30 14.15 4.79 31.75
CA ASP A 30 13.71 4.05 30.59
C ASP A 30 12.37 4.70 30.18
N GLU A 31 12.39 5.59 29.18
CA GLU A 31 11.16 6.05 28.55
C GLU A 31 10.46 4.80 28.01
N ALA A 32 9.15 4.71 28.27
CA ALA A 32 8.37 3.60 27.75
C ALA A 32 8.54 3.58 26.21
N PRO A 33 8.68 2.39 25.61
CA PRO A 33 8.90 2.31 24.16
C PRO A 33 7.77 3.00 23.40
N GLU A 34 8.14 3.75 22.36
CA GLU A 34 7.19 4.31 21.42
C GLU A 34 6.36 3.19 20.77
N LYS A 35 5.07 3.40 20.64
CA LYS A 35 4.14 2.35 20.16
C LYS A 35 3.61 2.70 18.80
N VAL A 36 3.99 1.92 17.81
CA VAL A 36 3.49 2.02 16.45
C VAL A 36 2.47 0.91 16.21
N PHE A 37 1.28 1.29 15.75
CA PHE A 37 0.26 0.32 15.35
C PHE A 37 0.14 0.29 13.84
N PHE A 38 0.41 -0.86 13.23
CA PHE A 38 0.20 -1.09 11.81
C PHE A 38 -1.14 -1.83 11.62
N LEU A 39 -2.11 -1.14 11.03
CA LEU A 39 -3.49 -1.60 10.91
C LEU A 39 -3.78 -2.01 9.47
N LEU A 40 -3.87 -3.32 9.26
CA LEU A 40 -4.09 -3.94 7.95
C LEU A 40 -5.60 -4.07 7.65
N PRO A 41 -6.01 -3.98 6.37
CA PRO A 41 -7.42 -3.97 5.99
C PRO A 41 -8.03 -5.37 5.96
N ASN A 42 -7.35 -6.35 5.35
CA ASN A 42 -7.86 -7.69 5.12
C ASN A 42 -6.72 -8.70 4.92
N THR A 43 -7.09 -9.97 4.74
CA THR A 43 -6.18 -11.06 4.38
C THR A 43 -6.40 -11.59 2.96
N THR A 44 -7.42 -11.09 2.26
CA THR A 44 -7.78 -11.50 0.91
C THR A 44 -6.73 -11.07 -0.10
N THR A 45 -6.26 -9.83 0.02
CA THR A 45 -5.11 -9.32 -0.72
C THR A 45 -3.84 -9.76 0.00
N THR A 46 -3.22 -10.84 -0.47
CA THR A 46 -2.16 -11.56 0.25
C THR A 46 -0.92 -10.72 0.54
N ARG A 47 -0.62 -9.71 -0.28
CA ARG A 47 0.55 -8.84 -0.09
C ARG A 47 0.61 -8.20 1.28
N PHE A 48 -0.53 -7.81 1.87
CA PHE A 48 -0.56 -7.09 3.15
C PHE A 48 0.06 -7.90 4.28
N VAL A 49 -0.19 -9.21 4.31
CA VAL A 49 0.34 -10.11 5.35
C VAL A 49 1.68 -10.71 4.95
N GLU A 50 1.86 -11.06 3.66
CA GLU A 50 3.06 -11.76 3.21
C GLU A 50 4.25 -10.84 2.96
N ARG A 51 3.99 -9.53 2.72
CA ARG A 51 5.02 -8.58 2.31
C ARG A 51 5.00 -7.27 3.09
N ASP A 52 3.88 -6.53 3.06
CA ASP A 52 3.84 -5.18 3.66
C ASP A 52 4.11 -5.23 5.17
N GLU A 53 3.49 -6.18 5.89
CA GLU A 53 3.70 -6.38 7.33
C GLU A 53 5.16 -6.65 7.69
N PRO A 54 5.81 -7.71 7.17
CA PRO A 54 7.19 -8.00 7.54
C PRO A 54 8.16 -6.90 7.07
N LEU A 55 8.02 -6.37 5.84
CA LEU A 55 8.90 -5.32 5.34
C LEU A 55 8.82 -4.04 6.18
N PHE A 56 7.60 -3.59 6.52
CA PHE A 56 7.43 -2.40 7.36
C PHE A 56 8.04 -2.61 8.75
N THR A 57 7.80 -3.78 9.36
CA THR A 57 8.32 -4.12 10.68
C THR A 57 9.86 -4.16 10.68
N ASP A 58 10.48 -4.82 9.69
CA ASP A 58 11.93 -4.91 9.54
C ASP A 58 12.57 -3.51 9.35
N PHE A 59 11.98 -2.66 8.51
CA PHE A 59 12.49 -1.30 8.32
C PHE A 59 12.28 -0.42 9.54
N LEU A 60 11.17 -0.55 10.25
CA LEU A 60 10.96 0.25 11.46
C LEU A 60 11.94 -0.20 12.58
N GLU A 61 12.18 -1.50 12.74
CA GLU A 61 13.22 -2.00 13.67
C GLU A 61 14.61 -1.47 13.31
N LEU A 62 14.90 -1.32 12.00
CA LEU A 62 16.16 -0.75 11.54
C LEU A 62 16.30 0.75 11.85
N PHE A 63 15.23 1.54 11.70
CA PHE A 63 15.27 3.01 11.79
C PHE A 63 14.93 3.53 13.18
N ALA A 64 14.08 2.84 13.93
CA ALA A 64 13.63 3.16 15.28
C ALA A 64 13.58 1.88 16.16
N PRO A 65 14.75 1.31 16.51
CA PRO A 65 14.83 0.04 17.26
C PRO A 65 14.20 0.11 18.66
N GLU A 66 13.97 1.31 19.18
CA GLU A 66 13.27 1.55 20.46
C GLU A 66 11.74 1.48 20.34
N ALA A 67 11.19 1.54 19.12
CA ALA A 67 9.76 1.51 18.89
C ALA A 67 9.21 0.06 18.88
N ALA A 68 8.07 -0.12 19.52
CA ALA A 68 7.36 -1.40 19.53
C ALA A 68 6.25 -1.39 18.47
N VAL A 69 6.30 -2.32 17.51
CA VAL A 69 5.26 -2.48 16.49
C VAL A 69 4.19 -3.46 16.96
N THR A 70 2.93 -3.07 16.82
CA THR A 70 1.77 -3.95 16.99
C THR A 70 0.98 -3.98 15.68
N VAL A 71 0.85 -5.15 15.08
CA VAL A 71 0.09 -5.35 13.86
C VAL A 71 -1.32 -5.87 14.17
N ARG A 72 -2.34 -5.34 13.51
CA ARG A 72 -3.73 -5.80 13.60
C ARG A 72 -4.35 -5.86 12.22
N ASN A 73 -5.25 -6.82 12.02
CA ASN A 73 -5.96 -6.99 10.76
C ASN A 73 -7.47 -6.86 10.99
N ALA A 74 -8.12 -6.03 10.19
CA ALA A 74 -9.55 -5.80 10.26
C ALA A 74 -10.38 -6.90 9.60
N GLU A 75 -9.75 -7.78 8.80
CA GLU A 75 -10.41 -8.87 8.08
C GLU A 75 -11.58 -8.40 7.19
N GLY A 76 -11.43 -7.24 6.56
CA GLY A 76 -12.43 -6.65 5.68
C GLY A 76 -13.57 -5.91 6.38
N ASP A 77 -13.54 -5.81 7.73
CA ASP A 77 -14.60 -5.16 8.51
C ASP A 77 -14.21 -3.74 8.95
N PRO A 78 -14.82 -2.68 8.37
CA PRO A 78 -14.53 -1.29 8.75
C PRO A 78 -14.86 -0.98 10.21
N ALA A 79 -15.89 -1.60 10.80
CA ALA A 79 -16.25 -1.39 12.21
C ALA A 79 -15.19 -2.00 13.14
N ARG A 80 -14.63 -3.15 12.77
CA ARG A 80 -13.47 -3.74 13.46
C ARG A 80 -12.26 -2.81 13.37
N GLN A 81 -11.97 -2.25 12.19
CA GLN A 81 -10.85 -1.32 12.03
C GLN A 81 -11.01 -0.07 12.90
N GLN A 82 -12.22 0.52 12.93
CA GLN A 82 -12.54 1.62 13.84
C GLN A 82 -12.21 1.26 15.30
N SER A 83 -12.69 0.10 15.76
CA SER A 83 -12.43 -0.38 17.13
C SER A 83 -10.94 -0.63 17.40
N GLN A 84 -10.18 -1.07 16.38
CA GLN A 84 -8.74 -1.26 16.47
C GLN A 84 -7.99 0.08 16.63
N VAL A 85 -8.42 1.13 15.92
CA VAL A 85 -7.87 2.49 16.09
C VAL A 85 -8.14 3.02 17.49
N GLU A 86 -9.39 2.94 17.96
CA GLU A 86 -9.76 3.37 19.31
C GLU A 86 -8.98 2.62 20.41
N SER A 87 -8.79 1.31 20.23
CA SER A 87 -7.99 0.49 21.14
C SER A 87 -6.51 0.87 21.11
N ALA A 88 -5.94 1.10 19.93
CA ALA A 88 -4.55 1.55 19.79
C ALA A 88 -4.31 2.89 20.50
N ILE A 89 -5.24 3.84 20.36
CA ILE A 89 -5.21 5.12 21.07
C ILE A 89 -5.24 4.91 22.59
N ALA A 90 -6.16 4.06 23.07
CA ALA A 90 -6.28 3.76 24.50
C ALA A 90 -5.05 3.04 25.06
N GLU A 91 -4.33 2.28 24.24
CA GLU A 91 -3.07 1.60 24.59
C GLU A 91 -1.86 2.55 24.52
N GLY A 92 -2.07 3.80 24.12
CA GLY A 92 -1.04 4.84 24.05
C GLY A 92 -0.22 4.76 22.76
N ALA A 93 -0.89 4.63 21.62
CA ALA A 93 -0.24 4.72 20.31
C ALA A 93 0.50 6.05 20.15
N SER A 94 1.76 5.98 19.73
CA SER A 94 2.58 7.13 19.34
C SER A 94 2.36 7.50 17.87
N VAL A 95 2.14 6.50 17.00
CA VAL A 95 1.80 6.66 15.58
C VAL A 95 0.90 5.51 15.14
N LEU A 96 -0.08 5.83 14.30
CA LEU A 96 -0.87 4.85 13.55
C LEU A 96 -0.39 4.79 12.10
N VAL A 97 -0.10 3.59 11.59
CA VAL A 97 0.09 3.33 10.17
C VAL A 97 -1.15 2.58 9.70
N LEU A 98 -1.93 3.18 8.82
CA LEU A 98 -3.26 2.70 8.47
C LEU A 98 -3.38 2.37 6.99
N ILE A 99 -3.71 1.12 6.68
CA ILE A 99 -4.27 0.73 5.39
C ILE A 99 -5.78 0.66 5.59
N SER A 100 -6.51 1.63 5.04
CA SER A 100 -7.96 1.70 5.23
C SER A 100 -8.66 0.48 4.62
N THR A 101 -9.60 -0.11 5.35
CA THR A 101 -10.45 -1.20 4.85
C THR A 101 -11.42 -0.70 3.77
N ASP A 102 -12.01 0.45 3.99
CA ASP A 102 -12.86 1.17 3.04
C ASP A 102 -12.81 2.66 3.38
N ALA A 103 -12.36 3.47 2.43
CA ALA A 103 -12.18 4.90 2.62
C ALA A 103 -13.47 5.60 3.10
N ARG A 104 -14.64 5.16 2.63
CA ARG A 104 -15.95 5.75 2.99
C ARG A 104 -16.28 5.64 4.48
N PHE A 105 -15.64 4.72 5.19
CA PHE A 105 -15.92 4.47 6.61
C PHE A 105 -14.75 4.87 7.53
N SER A 106 -13.69 5.47 6.97
CA SER A 106 -12.47 5.81 7.72
C SER A 106 -12.56 7.09 8.55
N GLY A 107 -13.51 7.98 8.27
CA GLY A 107 -13.60 9.31 8.89
C GLY A 107 -13.68 9.29 10.42
N GLY A 108 -14.41 8.31 10.99
CA GLY A 108 -14.48 8.14 12.44
C GLY A 108 -13.12 7.77 13.06
N ALA A 109 -12.39 6.86 12.42
CA ALA A 109 -11.06 6.43 12.86
C ALA A 109 -10.05 7.58 12.81
N LEU A 110 -10.02 8.33 11.71
CA LEU A 110 -9.15 9.49 11.56
C LEU A 110 -9.50 10.60 12.56
N THR A 111 -10.80 10.86 12.78
CA THR A 111 -11.26 11.85 13.77
C THR A 111 -10.81 11.46 15.17
N ALA A 112 -10.98 10.19 15.57
CA ALA A 112 -10.55 9.71 16.87
C ALA A 112 -9.05 9.85 17.09
N ALA A 113 -8.23 9.54 16.07
CA ALA A 113 -6.78 9.75 16.11
C ALA A 113 -6.43 11.24 16.26
N GLY A 114 -7.06 12.12 15.47
CA GLY A 114 -6.86 13.57 15.53
C GLY A 114 -7.23 14.18 16.88
N GLU A 115 -8.37 13.79 17.47
CA GLU A 115 -8.80 14.25 18.80
C GLU A 115 -7.83 13.80 19.90
N ALA A 116 -7.20 12.63 19.73
CA ALA A 116 -6.19 12.10 20.64
C ALA A 116 -4.78 12.68 20.36
N ASN A 117 -4.60 13.47 19.30
CA ASN A 117 -3.30 13.94 18.79
C ASN A 117 -2.34 12.78 18.46
N VAL A 118 -2.85 11.68 17.96
CA VAL A 118 -2.05 10.55 17.47
C VAL A 118 -1.87 10.69 15.97
N PRO A 119 -0.62 10.89 15.48
CA PRO A 119 -0.34 11.02 14.06
C PRO A 119 -0.73 9.79 13.26
N VAL A 120 -1.18 10.01 12.01
CA VAL A 120 -1.61 8.96 11.08
C VAL A 120 -0.80 9.00 9.81
N VAL A 121 -0.08 7.92 9.52
CA VAL A 121 0.53 7.61 8.23
C VAL A 121 -0.43 6.71 7.44
N LEU A 122 -1.02 7.24 6.37
CA LEU A 122 -1.82 6.43 5.46
C LEU A 122 -0.88 5.61 4.55
N TYR A 123 -1.14 4.33 4.44
CA TYR A 123 -0.33 3.40 3.67
C TYR A 123 -1.18 2.73 2.60
N ASP A 124 -0.79 2.82 1.34
CA ASP A 124 -1.44 2.24 0.16
C ASP A 124 -2.87 2.75 -0.08
N HIS A 125 -3.84 2.30 0.73
CA HIS A 125 -5.22 2.77 0.63
C HIS A 125 -5.39 4.17 1.22
N ASP A 126 -6.22 4.98 0.57
CA ASP A 126 -6.63 6.27 1.11
C ASP A 126 -7.65 6.11 2.26
N ALA A 127 -7.79 7.18 3.01
CA ALA A 127 -8.81 7.33 4.03
C ALA A 127 -9.38 8.74 3.95
N VAL A 128 -10.72 8.89 4.05
CA VAL A 128 -11.40 10.17 3.82
C VAL A 128 -12.09 10.69 5.07
N ASP A 129 -12.52 11.96 5.01
CA ASP A 129 -13.34 12.62 6.02
C ASP A 129 -12.70 12.77 7.41
N GLY A 130 -11.37 12.85 7.48
CA GLY A 130 -10.66 13.09 8.73
C GLY A 130 -9.20 13.48 8.54
N PRO A 131 -8.51 13.92 9.63
CA PRO A 131 -7.12 14.35 9.54
C PRO A 131 -6.16 13.17 9.33
N ALA A 132 -5.14 13.39 8.50
CA ALA A 132 -4.01 12.48 8.33
C ALA A 132 -2.74 13.30 8.08
N ASP A 133 -1.59 12.82 8.53
CA ASP A 133 -0.35 13.58 8.47
C ASP A 133 0.36 13.41 7.13
N VAL A 134 0.40 12.18 6.61
CA VAL A 134 1.02 11.86 5.33
C VAL A 134 0.44 10.58 4.73
N GLN A 135 0.49 10.49 3.41
CA GLN A 135 0.17 9.26 2.69
C GLN A 135 1.37 8.75 1.89
N VAL A 136 1.59 7.43 1.88
CA VAL A 136 2.56 6.73 1.04
C VAL A 136 1.80 5.77 0.12
N ILE A 137 1.83 6.03 -1.18
CA ILE A 137 1.06 5.27 -2.16
C ILE A 137 1.83 5.19 -3.48
N PHE A 138 1.64 4.12 -4.27
CA PHE A 138 2.04 4.11 -5.67
C PHE A 138 1.08 4.96 -6.50
N ASP A 139 1.61 5.69 -7.50
CA ASP A 139 0.77 6.57 -8.34
C ASP A 139 -0.35 5.77 -9.01
N PRO A 140 -1.60 5.85 -8.52
CA PRO A 140 -2.67 4.99 -9.02
C PRO A 140 -3.15 5.38 -10.41
N LEU A 141 -3.03 6.66 -10.80
CA LEU A 141 -3.35 7.09 -12.16
C LEU A 141 -2.35 6.50 -13.15
N GLU A 142 -1.06 6.49 -12.80
CA GLU A 142 -0.02 5.88 -13.63
C GLU A 142 -0.16 4.36 -13.70
N VAL A 143 -0.58 3.68 -12.63
CA VAL A 143 -0.96 2.26 -12.68
C VAL A 143 -2.03 2.04 -13.76
N GLY A 144 -3.12 2.79 -13.69
CA GLY A 144 -4.22 2.69 -14.66
C GLY A 144 -3.78 2.99 -16.09
N ARG A 145 -2.93 4.00 -16.29
CA ARG A 145 -2.35 4.32 -17.61
C ARG A 145 -1.54 3.16 -18.19
N ARG A 146 -0.70 2.52 -17.37
CA ARG A 146 0.10 1.36 -17.83
C ARG A 146 -0.79 0.16 -18.14
N GLN A 147 -1.81 -0.09 -17.35
CA GLN A 147 -2.80 -1.13 -17.61
C GLN A 147 -3.56 -0.85 -18.91
N GLY A 148 -4.09 0.35 -19.08
CA GLY A 148 -4.83 0.78 -20.28
C GLY A 148 -3.97 0.77 -21.55
N SER A 149 -2.74 1.30 -21.46
CA SER A 149 -1.79 1.29 -22.58
C SER A 149 -1.48 -0.14 -23.03
N ARG A 150 -1.20 -1.06 -22.08
CA ARG A 150 -0.92 -2.46 -22.43
C ARG A 150 -2.13 -3.14 -23.09
N ALA A 151 -3.33 -2.90 -22.56
CA ALA A 151 -4.55 -3.41 -23.18
C ALA A 151 -4.74 -2.87 -24.60
N ALA A 152 -4.48 -1.57 -24.82
CA ALA A 152 -4.57 -0.93 -26.13
C ALA A 152 -3.55 -1.52 -27.13
N ASP A 153 -2.32 -1.82 -26.71
CA ASP A 153 -1.31 -2.47 -27.53
C ASP A 153 -1.76 -3.86 -27.98
N LEU A 154 -2.34 -4.64 -27.09
CA LEU A 154 -2.88 -5.96 -27.42
C LEU A 154 -4.06 -5.85 -28.42
N ILE A 155 -4.97 -4.90 -28.17
CA ILE A 155 -6.13 -4.65 -29.04
C ILE A 155 -5.67 -4.18 -30.44
N ALA A 156 -4.62 -3.35 -30.52
CA ALA A 156 -4.09 -2.87 -31.79
C ALA A 156 -3.57 -4.01 -32.69
N ALA A 157 -3.07 -5.09 -32.09
CA ALA A 157 -2.63 -6.29 -32.78
C ALA A 157 -3.79 -7.20 -33.24
N MET A 158 -5.03 -6.96 -32.77
CA MET A 158 -6.19 -7.76 -33.13
C MET A 158 -6.85 -7.27 -34.39
N PRO A 159 -7.25 -8.18 -35.33
CA PRO A 159 -7.88 -7.81 -36.60
C PRO A 159 -9.32 -7.32 -36.39
N GLY A 160 -9.76 -6.39 -37.27
CA GLY A 160 -11.15 -5.92 -37.34
C GLY A 160 -11.54 -4.96 -36.24
N ASP A 161 -12.82 -4.59 -36.25
CA ASP A 161 -13.45 -3.72 -35.25
C ASP A 161 -14.45 -4.53 -34.41
N GLY A 162 -14.97 -3.89 -33.34
CA GLY A 162 -15.92 -4.55 -32.43
C GLY A 162 -15.30 -5.64 -31.56
N VAL A 163 -13.98 -5.57 -31.31
CA VAL A 163 -13.26 -6.52 -30.45
C VAL A 163 -13.94 -6.57 -29.07
N LYS A 164 -14.41 -7.75 -28.67
CA LYS A 164 -15.12 -7.92 -27.40
C LYS A 164 -14.12 -8.02 -26.25
N ILE A 165 -14.22 -7.12 -25.29
CA ILE A 165 -13.43 -7.16 -24.06
C ILE A 165 -14.32 -7.29 -22.83
N ALA A 166 -13.77 -7.85 -21.76
CA ALA A 166 -14.37 -7.88 -20.44
C ALA A 166 -13.49 -7.10 -19.45
N ARG A 167 -14.10 -6.36 -18.51
CA ARG A 167 -13.41 -5.59 -17.48
C ARG A 167 -13.81 -6.06 -16.10
N VAL A 168 -12.81 -6.22 -15.23
CA VAL A 168 -13.01 -6.53 -13.81
C VAL A 168 -12.28 -5.50 -12.97
N GLU A 169 -13.01 -4.86 -12.12
CA GLU A 169 -12.57 -3.71 -11.34
C GLU A 169 -12.60 -4.05 -9.85
N GLY A 170 -11.91 -3.23 -9.05
CA GLY A 170 -11.93 -3.34 -7.60
C GLY A 170 -12.97 -2.43 -6.94
N ASN A 171 -12.76 -2.14 -5.66
CA ASN A 171 -13.63 -1.32 -4.83
C ASN A 171 -13.60 0.15 -5.24
N PHE A 172 -14.66 0.69 -5.81
CA PHE A 172 -14.78 2.11 -6.16
C PHE A 172 -14.91 3.06 -4.96
N GLY A 173 -15.07 2.53 -3.75
CA GLY A 173 -14.91 3.30 -2.51
C GLY A 173 -13.47 3.79 -2.31
N GLU A 174 -12.49 3.10 -2.87
CA GLU A 174 -11.08 3.45 -2.79
C GLU A 174 -10.71 4.51 -3.85
N TYR A 175 -9.87 5.47 -3.46
CA TYR A 175 -9.33 6.48 -4.39
C TYR A 175 -8.53 5.81 -5.51
N GLY A 176 -7.67 4.85 -5.16
CA GLY A 176 -6.82 4.13 -6.10
C GLY A 176 -7.62 3.50 -7.25
N THR A 177 -8.69 2.77 -6.94
CA THR A 177 -9.56 2.13 -7.95
C THR A 177 -10.15 3.14 -8.93
N ARG A 178 -10.60 4.31 -8.44
CA ARG A 178 -11.10 5.38 -9.31
C ARG A 178 -10.02 5.92 -10.24
N GLN A 179 -8.78 6.05 -9.75
CA GLN A 179 -7.65 6.49 -10.57
C GLN A 179 -7.21 5.42 -11.57
N PHE A 180 -7.21 4.13 -11.19
CA PHE A 180 -6.96 3.04 -12.13
C PHE A 180 -7.96 3.08 -13.29
N ARG A 181 -9.26 3.27 -12.98
CA ARG A 181 -10.30 3.40 -14.00
C ARG A 181 -10.03 4.59 -14.93
N LEU A 182 -9.73 5.76 -14.38
CA LEU A 182 -9.42 6.96 -15.17
C LEU A 182 -8.21 6.72 -16.08
N GLY A 183 -7.12 6.15 -15.54
CA GLY A 183 -5.93 5.85 -16.33
C GLY A 183 -6.18 4.81 -17.44
N GLN A 184 -6.94 3.75 -17.16
CA GLN A 184 -7.34 2.79 -18.20
C GLN A 184 -8.20 3.44 -19.27
N ASP A 185 -9.13 4.31 -18.91
CA ASP A 185 -10.07 4.96 -19.82
C ASP A 185 -9.39 5.98 -20.73
N GLU A 186 -8.25 6.59 -20.36
CA GLU A 186 -7.44 7.40 -21.26
C GLU A 186 -7.08 6.65 -22.57
N TYR A 187 -6.94 5.32 -22.50
CA TYR A 187 -6.59 4.47 -23.65
C TYR A 187 -7.78 3.69 -24.22
N LEU A 188 -8.67 3.20 -23.36
CA LEU A 188 -9.75 2.30 -23.78
C LEU A 188 -10.99 3.06 -24.26
N GLN A 189 -11.30 4.23 -23.69
CA GLN A 189 -12.48 5.01 -24.10
C GLN A 189 -12.43 5.45 -25.57
N PRO A 190 -11.30 6.00 -26.09
CA PRO A 190 -11.19 6.32 -27.52
C PRO A 190 -11.39 5.11 -28.45
N LEU A 191 -10.95 3.91 -28.01
CA LEU A 191 -11.15 2.68 -28.78
C LEU A 191 -12.63 2.24 -28.76
N ALA A 192 -13.32 2.45 -27.66
CA ALA A 192 -14.76 2.20 -27.56
C ALA A 192 -15.56 3.20 -28.42
N ASP A 193 -15.24 4.48 -28.34
CA ASP A 193 -15.90 5.56 -29.11
C ASP A 193 -15.75 5.38 -30.62
N SER A 194 -14.59 4.88 -31.06
CA SER A 194 -14.35 4.57 -32.48
C SER A 194 -15.00 3.26 -32.95
N GLY A 195 -15.55 2.47 -32.04
CA GLY A 195 -16.11 1.15 -32.34
C GLY A 195 -15.04 0.05 -32.50
N LYS A 196 -13.77 0.34 -32.23
CA LYS A 196 -12.70 -0.67 -32.25
C LYS A 196 -12.92 -1.77 -31.22
N ILE A 197 -13.40 -1.40 -30.03
CA ILE A 197 -13.75 -2.35 -28.96
C ILE A 197 -15.22 -2.24 -28.54
N ARG A 198 -15.70 -3.29 -27.90
CA ARG A 198 -16.96 -3.36 -27.17
C ARG A 198 -16.73 -3.99 -25.80
N VAL A 199 -16.98 -3.27 -24.73
CA VAL A 199 -17.03 -3.84 -23.38
C VAL A 199 -18.34 -4.63 -23.27
N VAL A 200 -18.26 -5.94 -23.30
CA VAL A 200 -19.45 -6.84 -23.27
C VAL A 200 -19.76 -7.36 -21.88
N CYS A 201 -18.77 -7.40 -20.98
CA CYS A 201 -18.90 -7.74 -19.57
C CYS A 201 -18.10 -6.73 -18.72
N GLU A 202 -18.70 -6.27 -17.64
CA GLU A 202 -18.04 -5.39 -16.68
C GLU A 202 -18.61 -5.61 -15.28
N THR A 203 -17.75 -5.65 -14.27
CA THR A 203 -18.15 -5.74 -12.86
C THR A 203 -17.08 -5.15 -11.96
N ALA A 204 -17.49 -4.75 -10.75
CA ALA A 204 -16.61 -4.43 -9.64
C ALA A 204 -16.70 -5.53 -8.56
N ILE A 205 -15.58 -5.85 -7.94
CA ILE A 205 -15.44 -6.83 -6.85
C ILE A 205 -14.79 -6.12 -5.68
N ASP A 206 -15.61 -5.70 -4.72
CA ASP A 206 -15.22 -4.77 -3.66
C ASP A 206 -14.15 -5.32 -2.71
N ASP A 207 -14.05 -6.63 -2.56
CA ASP A 207 -13.07 -7.31 -1.70
C ASP A 207 -11.84 -7.85 -2.45
N TRP A 208 -11.72 -7.54 -3.74
CA TRP A 208 -10.63 -8.01 -4.62
C TRP A 208 -10.45 -9.53 -4.67
N ASP A 209 -11.52 -10.29 -4.32
CA ASP A 209 -11.48 -11.75 -4.19
C ASP A 209 -11.24 -12.44 -5.55
N PRO A 210 -10.19 -13.28 -5.69
CA PRO A 210 -9.95 -14.06 -6.90
C PRO A 210 -11.11 -15.01 -7.26
N ALA A 211 -11.84 -15.53 -6.27
CA ALA A 211 -13.03 -16.35 -6.54
C ALA A 211 -14.14 -15.54 -7.22
N GLY A 212 -14.31 -14.26 -6.85
CA GLY A 212 -15.21 -13.35 -7.54
C GLY A 212 -14.77 -13.10 -8.99
N GLY A 213 -13.46 -12.91 -9.23
CA GLY A 213 -12.86 -12.78 -10.56
C GLY A 213 -13.11 -14.02 -11.43
N GLN A 214 -12.94 -15.21 -10.84
CA GLN A 214 -13.21 -16.48 -11.51
C GLN A 214 -14.69 -16.62 -11.89
N ALA A 215 -15.60 -16.40 -10.95
CA ALA A 215 -17.05 -16.52 -11.18
C ALA A 215 -17.52 -15.57 -12.29
N PHE A 216 -17.06 -14.32 -12.26
CA PHE A 216 -17.34 -13.36 -13.32
C PHE A 216 -16.86 -13.83 -14.70
N ALA A 217 -15.62 -14.30 -14.79
CA ALA A 217 -15.08 -14.78 -16.05
C ALA A 217 -15.86 -15.99 -16.58
N GLU A 218 -16.23 -16.95 -15.72
CA GLU A 218 -17.06 -18.12 -16.08
C GLU A 218 -18.41 -17.70 -16.63
N GLU A 219 -19.09 -16.71 -15.99
CA GLU A 219 -20.36 -16.17 -16.43
C GLU A 219 -20.22 -15.44 -17.78
N CYS A 220 -19.23 -14.56 -17.89
CA CYS A 220 -18.98 -13.81 -19.12
C CYS A 220 -18.67 -14.73 -20.31
N LEU A 221 -17.79 -15.72 -20.13
CA LEU A 221 -17.47 -16.70 -21.16
C LEU A 221 -18.68 -17.54 -21.58
N ALA A 222 -19.54 -17.91 -20.64
CA ALA A 222 -20.77 -18.63 -20.93
C ALA A 222 -21.75 -17.77 -21.74
N ARG A 223 -21.98 -16.52 -21.34
CA ARG A 223 -22.89 -15.58 -22.01
C ARG A 223 -22.44 -15.23 -23.42
N GLU A 224 -21.13 -15.04 -23.61
CA GLU A 224 -20.55 -14.66 -24.89
C GLU A 224 -20.09 -15.86 -25.75
N ASN A 225 -20.40 -17.11 -25.33
CA ASN A 225 -19.97 -18.35 -26.03
C ASN A 225 -18.46 -18.45 -26.22
N ASN A 226 -17.68 -18.03 -25.22
CA ASN A 226 -16.21 -17.90 -25.25
C ASN A 226 -15.67 -16.89 -26.28
N ASP A 227 -16.50 -16.05 -26.86
CA ASP A 227 -16.14 -15.01 -27.85
C ASP A 227 -15.73 -13.71 -27.13
N ILE A 228 -14.69 -13.82 -26.31
CA ILE A 228 -14.02 -12.72 -25.61
C ILE A 228 -12.57 -12.68 -26.10
N ALA A 229 -12.12 -11.51 -26.51
CA ALA A 229 -10.78 -11.32 -27.05
C ALA A 229 -9.75 -10.91 -25.99
N LEU A 230 -10.19 -10.28 -24.89
CA LEU A 230 -9.30 -9.75 -23.85
C LEU A 230 -10.07 -9.58 -22.53
N PHE A 231 -9.45 -9.95 -21.42
CA PHE A 231 -9.86 -9.52 -20.08
C PHE A 231 -8.91 -8.42 -19.57
N VAL A 232 -9.48 -7.33 -19.07
CA VAL A 232 -8.76 -6.23 -18.42
C VAL A 232 -9.12 -6.21 -16.95
N THR A 233 -8.11 -6.26 -16.08
CA THR A 233 -8.29 -6.30 -14.61
C THR A 233 -7.64 -5.09 -13.94
N MET A 234 -7.73 -5.02 -12.62
CA MET A 234 -7.09 -3.97 -11.84
C MET A 234 -6.07 -4.50 -10.82
N ASN A 235 -6.05 -5.81 -10.51
CA ASN A 235 -5.01 -6.42 -9.67
C ASN A 235 -4.71 -7.87 -10.05
N ASP A 236 -3.66 -8.42 -9.46
CA ASP A 236 -3.17 -9.77 -9.73
C ASP A 236 -4.09 -10.87 -9.22
N ASP A 237 -4.78 -10.66 -8.09
CA ASP A 237 -5.66 -11.67 -7.51
C ASP A 237 -6.90 -11.88 -8.40
N LEU A 238 -7.52 -10.78 -8.85
CA LEU A 238 -8.60 -10.86 -9.85
C LEU A 238 -8.12 -11.49 -11.17
N ALA A 239 -6.91 -11.14 -11.63
CA ALA A 239 -6.32 -11.72 -12.83
C ALA A 239 -6.11 -13.23 -12.69
N GLY A 240 -5.61 -13.68 -11.54
CA GLY A 240 -5.43 -15.09 -11.21
C GLY A 240 -6.74 -15.87 -11.26
N GLY A 241 -7.81 -15.32 -10.70
CA GLY A 241 -9.16 -15.89 -10.78
C GLY A 241 -9.65 -16.05 -12.23
N ILE A 242 -9.45 -15.02 -13.06
CA ILE A 242 -9.82 -15.09 -14.49
C ILE A 242 -8.99 -16.15 -15.22
N VAL A 243 -7.68 -16.22 -14.98
CA VAL A 243 -6.82 -17.26 -15.59
C VAL A 243 -7.28 -18.65 -15.17
N ALA A 244 -7.71 -18.85 -13.93
CA ALA A 244 -8.26 -20.14 -13.47
C ALA A 244 -9.55 -20.52 -14.24
N ALA A 245 -10.47 -19.56 -14.46
CA ALA A 245 -11.67 -19.79 -15.27
C ALA A 245 -11.32 -20.16 -16.73
N LEU A 246 -10.35 -19.45 -17.31
CA LEU A 246 -9.86 -19.75 -18.67
C LEU A 246 -9.20 -21.13 -18.74
N ALA A 247 -8.41 -21.51 -17.73
CA ALA A 247 -7.78 -22.83 -17.65
C ALA A 247 -8.82 -23.98 -17.61
N GLY A 248 -9.88 -23.80 -16.83
CA GLY A 248 -11.01 -24.75 -16.77
C GLY A 248 -11.71 -25.01 -18.12
N ARG A 249 -11.52 -24.08 -19.08
CA ARG A 249 -12.08 -24.17 -20.45
C ARG A 249 -11.02 -24.46 -21.54
N GLY A 250 -9.73 -24.63 -21.15
CA GLY A 250 -8.62 -24.77 -22.10
C GLY A 250 -8.32 -23.52 -22.92
N LEU A 251 -8.62 -22.32 -22.35
CA LEU A 251 -8.45 -21.00 -22.99
C LEU A 251 -7.32 -20.18 -22.37
N ALA A 252 -6.72 -20.62 -21.26
CA ALA A 252 -5.57 -19.95 -20.65
C ALA A 252 -4.41 -19.84 -21.65
N GLY A 253 -3.79 -18.68 -21.75
CA GLY A 253 -2.76 -18.34 -22.73
C GLY A 253 -3.28 -18.17 -24.18
N ARG A 254 -4.59 -18.38 -24.43
CA ARG A 254 -5.23 -18.14 -25.75
C ARG A 254 -6.05 -16.85 -25.75
N ILE A 255 -6.71 -16.55 -24.65
CA ILE A 255 -7.36 -15.27 -24.40
C ILE A 255 -6.46 -14.54 -23.42
N PRO A 256 -5.86 -13.40 -23.80
CA PRO A 256 -5.01 -12.63 -22.91
C PRO A 256 -5.80 -12.06 -21.73
N VAL A 257 -5.12 -12.01 -20.58
CA VAL A 257 -5.57 -11.32 -19.37
C VAL A 257 -4.51 -10.28 -19.06
N THR A 258 -4.90 -9.01 -18.89
CA THR A 258 -3.99 -7.88 -18.65
C THR A 258 -4.50 -7.01 -17.51
N GLY A 259 -3.67 -6.10 -17.03
CA GLY A 259 -4.05 -5.11 -16.04
C GLY A 259 -3.85 -5.54 -14.59
N GLY A 260 -3.13 -6.64 -14.34
CA GLY A 260 -2.67 -6.95 -12.99
C GLY A 260 -1.86 -5.82 -12.37
N GLN A 261 -1.74 -5.80 -11.05
CA GLN A 261 -0.80 -5.00 -10.28
C GLN A 261 -0.38 -5.75 -9.02
N ASP A 262 0.66 -5.29 -8.36
CA ASP A 262 1.33 -5.79 -7.15
C ASP A 262 2.48 -6.76 -7.44
N ALA A 263 2.54 -7.38 -8.59
CA ALA A 263 3.55 -8.37 -8.99
C ALA A 263 3.70 -9.48 -7.94
N ASN A 264 2.58 -10.02 -7.46
CA ASN A 264 2.62 -11.12 -6.52
C ASN A 264 3.22 -12.39 -7.16
N LEU A 265 3.71 -13.33 -6.34
CA LEU A 265 4.42 -14.51 -6.86
C LEU A 265 3.57 -15.32 -7.84
N ALA A 266 2.29 -15.50 -7.54
CA ALA A 266 1.37 -16.27 -8.39
C ALA A 266 1.21 -15.62 -9.76
N ALA A 267 1.06 -14.30 -9.84
CA ALA A 267 0.96 -13.56 -11.09
C ALA A 267 2.26 -13.66 -11.91
N LEU A 268 3.42 -13.52 -11.26
CA LEU A 268 4.72 -13.66 -11.95
C LEU A 268 4.90 -15.08 -12.51
N GLN A 269 4.44 -16.11 -11.80
CA GLN A 269 4.43 -17.49 -12.27
C GLN A 269 3.52 -17.67 -13.49
N LEU A 270 2.31 -17.06 -13.47
CA LEU A 270 1.39 -17.09 -14.60
C LEU A 270 1.95 -16.32 -15.83
N ILE A 271 2.68 -15.23 -15.60
CA ILE A 271 3.38 -14.47 -16.65
C ILE A 271 4.50 -15.33 -17.24
N ALA A 272 5.31 -15.99 -16.42
CA ALA A 272 6.36 -16.89 -16.89
C ALA A 272 5.82 -18.08 -17.71
N GLN A 273 4.62 -18.57 -17.36
CA GLN A 273 3.89 -19.61 -18.12
C GLN A 273 3.19 -19.06 -19.37
N GLY A 274 3.09 -17.75 -19.55
CA GLY A 274 2.39 -17.11 -20.68
C GLY A 274 0.86 -17.16 -20.58
N THR A 275 0.29 -17.34 -19.39
CA THR A 275 -1.16 -17.40 -19.16
C THR A 275 -1.73 -16.07 -18.62
N LEU A 276 -0.90 -15.23 -18.03
CA LEU A 276 -1.16 -13.83 -17.72
C LEU A 276 -0.21 -12.97 -18.56
N ASP A 277 -0.69 -11.87 -19.12
CA ASP A 277 0.11 -11.04 -20.02
C ASP A 277 1.07 -10.11 -19.27
N ASN A 278 0.58 -9.42 -18.23
CA ASN A 278 1.38 -8.47 -17.46
C ASN A 278 0.85 -8.23 -16.06
N THR A 279 1.70 -7.65 -15.24
CA THR A 279 1.35 -7.00 -13.98
C THR A 279 2.05 -5.66 -13.86
N ILE A 280 1.55 -4.77 -13.02
CA ILE A 280 2.24 -3.53 -12.66
C ILE A 280 2.99 -3.76 -11.35
N PHE A 281 4.32 -3.71 -11.44
CA PHE A 281 5.20 -3.87 -10.28
C PHE A 281 5.16 -2.62 -9.41
N LYS A 282 4.79 -2.84 -8.18
CA LYS A 282 4.90 -1.94 -7.04
C LYS A 282 6.02 -2.47 -6.16
N ASN A 283 7.11 -1.75 -6.04
CA ASN A 283 8.19 -2.17 -5.15
C ASN A 283 7.78 -1.95 -3.69
N LEU A 284 7.12 -2.94 -3.09
CA LEU A 284 6.60 -2.87 -1.73
C LEU A 284 7.71 -2.61 -0.70
N SER A 285 8.96 -3.01 -1.00
CA SER A 285 10.10 -2.68 -0.15
C SER A 285 10.36 -1.17 -0.08
N ASP A 286 10.21 -0.45 -1.20
CA ASP A 286 10.33 1.01 -1.20
C ASP A 286 9.17 1.66 -0.43
N GLN A 287 7.95 1.15 -0.58
CA GLN A 287 6.78 1.67 0.15
C GLN A 287 6.93 1.48 1.65
N ALA A 288 7.26 0.28 2.10
CA ALA A 288 7.47 -0.03 3.51
C ALA A 288 8.62 0.79 4.10
N LYS A 289 9.73 0.93 3.36
CA LYS A 289 10.88 1.74 3.77
C LYS A 289 10.51 3.21 3.95
N VAL A 290 9.83 3.81 2.98
CA VAL A 290 9.39 5.21 3.04
C VAL A 290 8.42 5.42 4.20
N ALA A 291 7.44 4.54 4.37
CA ALA A 291 6.50 4.62 5.48
C ALA A 291 7.21 4.50 6.85
N ALA A 292 8.16 3.57 6.99
CA ALA A 292 8.95 3.43 8.20
C ALA A 292 9.82 4.67 8.47
N GLN A 293 10.44 5.28 7.45
CA GLN A 293 11.20 6.53 7.59
C GLN A 293 10.32 7.69 8.06
N LEU A 294 9.13 7.87 7.47
CA LEU A 294 8.18 8.90 7.88
C LEU A 294 7.67 8.66 9.31
N THR A 295 7.35 7.40 9.65
CA THR A 295 6.98 7.02 11.01
C THR A 295 8.09 7.36 12.01
N THR A 296 9.34 7.02 11.69
CA THR A 296 10.50 7.35 12.53
C THR A 296 10.67 8.86 12.71
N SER A 297 10.56 9.65 11.63
CA SER A 297 10.65 11.11 11.70
C SER A 297 9.56 11.71 12.61
N ILE A 298 8.35 11.17 12.55
CA ILE A 298 7.24 11.57 13.43
C ILE A 298 7.56 11.22 14.90
N LEU A 299 8.03 10.00 15.18
CA LEU A 299 8.41 9.56 16.53
C LEU A 299 9.49 10.46 17.16
N HIS A 300 10.48 10.87 16.36
CA HIS A 300 11.56 11.74 16.81
C HIS A 300 11.18 13.22 16.89
N GLY A 301 9.97 13.60 16.45
CA GLY A 301 9.51 15.00 16.44
C GLY A 301 10.11 15.85 15.31
N ASP A 302 10.76 15.23 14.33
CA ASP A 302 11.33 15.91 13.16
C ASP A 302 10.26 16.35 12.16
N GLY A 303 9.05 15.79 12.28
CA GLY A 303 7.95 16.02 11.36
C GLY A 303 8.14 15.34 10.01
N ILE A 304 7.36 15.75 9.01
CA ILE A 304 7.38 15.16 7.66
C ILE A 304 8.33 15.95 6.77
N SER A 305 9.32 15.29 6.20
CA SER A 305 10.27 15.91 5.28
C SER A 305 9.58 16.38 4.00
N GLU A 306 9.63 17.66 3.71
CA GLU A 306 9.11 18.24 2.46
C GLU A 306 9.82 17.67 1.22
N GLU A 307 11.06 17.19 1.34
CA GLU A 307 11.83 16.60 0.24
C GLU A 307 11.27 15.22 -0.18
N MET A 308 10.59 14.53 0.74
CA MET A 308 9.95 13.24 0.44
C MET A 308 8.58 13.41 -0.19
N VAL A 309 7.86 14.49 0.11
CA VAL A 309 6.52 14.76 -0.40
C VAL A 309 6.59 15.28 -1.83
N ASN A 310 5.93 14.59 -2.76
CA ASN A 310 5.93 14.96 -4.17
C ASN A 310 4.53 15.21 -4.74
N GLY A 311 3.49 15.23 -3.88
CA GLY A 311 2.14 15.56 -4.25
C GLY A 311 1.19 15.61 -3.06
N THR A 312 -0.11 15.69 -3.36
CA THR A 312 -1.17 15.68 -2.34
C THR A 312 -2.38 14.90 -2.84
N ILE A 313 -3.13 14.30 -1.91
CA ILE A 313 -4.45 13.72 -2.18
C ILE A 313 -5.47 14.47 -1.34
N ASP A 314 -6.52 14.99 -1.99
CA ASP A 314 -7.69 15.55 -1.29
C ASP A 314 -8.53 14.41 -0.72
N ASN A 315 -8.52 14.29 0.60
CA ASN A 315 -9.27 13.26 1.30
C ASN A 315 -10.64 13.77 1.80
N GLN A 316 -11.17 14.83 1.19
CA GLN A 316 -12.44 15.50 1.51
C GLN A 316 -12.43 16.28 2.84
N TYR A 317 -11.40 16.13 3.65
CA TYR A 317 -11.16 16.90 4.87
C TYR A 317 -9.98 17.88 4.70
N MET A 318 -8.91 17.41 4.06
CA MET A 318 -7.70 18.20 3.80
C MET A 318 -6.92 17.69 2.58
N ALA A 319 -6.02 18.50 2.07
CA ALA A 319 -5.00 18.04 1.13
C ALA A 319 -3.89 17.31 1.93
N VAL A 320 -3.91 15.99 1.92
CA VAL A 320 -2.93 15.16 2.64
C VAL A 320 -1.60 15.18 1.88
N PRO A 321 -0.49 15.57 2.52
CA PRO A 321 0.84 15.44 1.92
C PRO A 321 1.07 13.98 1.49
N THR A 322 1.51 13.76 0.24
CA THR A 322 1.59 12.42 -0.33
C THR A 322 2.95 12.14 -0.94
N VAL A 323 3.47 10.95 -0.68
CA VAL A 323 4.61 10.38 -1.38
C VAL A 323 4.09 9.38 -2.43
N PHE A 324 4.05 9.81 -3.70
CA PHE A 324 3.75 8.93 -4.82
C PHE A 324 4.99 8.16 -5.24
N LEU A 325 4.90 6.85 -5.20
CA LEU A 325 5.97 5.94 -5.60
C LEU A 325 5.82 5.52 -7.07
N PRO A 326 6.94 5.33 -7.79
CA PRO A 326 6.91 4.91 -9.18
C PRO A 326 6.43 3.47 -9.34
N VAL A 327 5.87 3.17 -10.50
CA VAL A 327 5.40 1.84 -10.89
C VAL A 327 5.99 1.42 -12.22
N GLN A 328 6.10 0.10 -12.47
CA GLN A 328 6.65 -0.44 -13.70
C GLN A 328 5.80 -1.59 -14.27
N ASN A 329 5.55 -1.57 -15.58
CA ASN A 329 4.87 -2.68 -16.24
C ASN A 329 5.83 -3.87 -16.40
N ILE A 330 5.43 -5.04 -15.93
CA ILE A 330 6.17 -6.30 -16.01
C ILE A 330 5.42 -7.24 -16.95
N THR A 331 6.15 -7.77 -17.90
CA THR A 331 5.73 -8.82 -18.83
C THR A 331 6.74 -9.96 -18.78
N LYS A 332 6.53 -11.02 -19.56
CA LYS A 332 7.51 -12.10 -19.68
C LYS A 332 8.91 -11.65 -20.17
N ASP A 333 8.99 -10.47 -20.82
CA ASP A 333 10.21 -10.00 -21.44
C ASP A 333 11.11 -9.19 -20.47
N ASN A 334 10.61 -8.87 -19.26
CA ASN A 334 11.34 -8.09 -18.25
C ASN A 334 11.11 -8.54 -16.80
N LEU A 335 10.84 -9.83 -16.57
CA LEU A 335 10.72 -10.41 -15.22
C LEU A 335 11.98 -10.23 -14.37
N ASP A 336 13.15 -10.08 -15.02
CA ASP A 336 14.43 -9.78 -14.38
C ASP A 336 14.39 -8.49 -13.54
N VAL A 337 13.55 -7.54 -13.85
CA VAL A 337 13.35 -6.31 -13.05
C VAL A 337 12.93 -6.66 -11.62
N VAL A 338 11.98 -7.58 -11.47
CA VAL A 338 11.48 -8.02 -10.16
C VAL A 338 12.54 -8.84 -9.43
N VAL A 339 13.28 -9.70 -10.17
CA VAL A 339 14.36 -10.50 -9.58
C VAL A 339 15.52 -9.61 -9.13
N ASN A 340 15.92 -8.64 -9.96
CA ASN A 340 17.00 -7.73 -9.64
C ASN A 340 16.68 -6.77 -8.48
N SER A 341 15.39 -6.52 -8.21
CA SER A 341 14.97 -5.76 -7.02
C SER A 341 15.09 -6.57 -5.72
N GLY A 342 15.38 -7.88 -5.81
CA GLY A 342 15.40 -8.79 -4.66
C GLY A 342 14.01 -9.21 -4.17
N PHE A 343 12.95 -8.84 -4.89
CA PHE A 343 11.58 -9.09 -4.47
C PHE A 343 11.21 -10.58 -4.53
N TYR A 344 11.60 -11.27 -5.62
CA TYR A 344 11.54 -12.72 -5.79
C TYR A 344 12.77 -13.23 -6.54
N THR A 345 13.05 -14.52 -6.40
CA THR A 345 14.11 -15.21 -7.13
C THR A 345 13.54 -15.90 -8.37
N TRP A 346 14.40 -16.15 -9.38
CA TRP A 346 14.05 -16.98 -10.53
C TRP A 346 13.53 -18.36 -10.10
N GLN A 347 14.15 -18.97 -9.07
CA GLN A 347 13.71 -20.25 -8.56
C GLN A 347 12.24 -20.22 -8.07
N GLN A 348 11.82 -19.15 -7.40
CA GLN A 348 10.44 -18.97 -6.94
C GLN A 348 9.48 -18.77 -8.13
N ILE A 349 9.83 -17.89 -9.06
CA ILE A 349 8.98 -17.59 -10.24
C ILE A 349 8.83 -18.82 -11.13
N CYS A 350 9.88 -19.60 -11.31
CA CYS A 350 9.92 -20.74 -12.21
C CYS A 350 9.50 -22.08 -11.56
N ALA A 351 9.24 -22.11 -10.26
CA ALA A 351 8.92 -23.35 -9.54
C ALA A 351 7.78 -24.18 -10.17
N PRO A 352 6.65 -23.58 -10.65
CA PRO A 352 5.55 -24.36 -11.23
C PRO A 352 5.86 -24.95 -12.60
N ASP A 353 6.69 -24.27 -13.42
CA ASP A 353 7.05 -24.69 -14.77
C ASP A 353 8.50 -24.29 -15.11
N PRO A 354 9.52 -25.03 -14.62
CA PRO A 354 10.91 -24.75 -14.91
C PRO A 354 11.28 -24.88 -16.40
N ALA A 355 10.41 -25.55 -17.19
CA ALA A 355 10.64 -25.79 -18.62
C ALA A 355 10.00 -24.71 -19.51
N SER A 356 9.31 -23.73 -18.93
CA SER A 356 8.75 -22.61 -19.71
C SER A 356 9.87 -21.86 -20.45
N ALA A 357 9.50 -21.24 -21.59
CA ALA A 357 10.49 -20.54 -22.43
C ALA A 357 11.28 -19.45 -21.70
N VAL A 358 10.67 -18.84 -20.67
CA VAL A 358 11.32 -17.81 -19.85
C VAL A 358 12.24 -18.43 -18.80
N CYS A 359 11.88 -19.60 -18.26
CA CYS A 359 12.57 -20.21 -17.14
C CYS A 359 13.72 -21.13 -17.56
N GLY A 360 13.71 -21.64 -18.81
CA GLY A 360 14.74 -22.54 -19.30
C GLY A 360 16.16 -22.00 -19.25
N ASP A 361 16.33 -20.68 -19.34
CA ASP A 361 17.64 -19.99 -19.24
C ASP A 361 18.07 -19.69 -17.78
N HIS A 362 17.19 -19.94 -16.80
CA HIS A 362 17.39 -19.59 -15.38
C HIS A 362 17.26 -20.78 -14.42
N SER A 363 17.13 -22.01 -14.97
CA SER A 363 17.01 -23.27 -14.22
C SER A 363 18.36 -23.95 -13.92
#